data_f6e4ff8faa984dd83812d470ef1e7703
#
_entry.id   f6e4ff8faa984dd83812d470ef1e7703
#
_cell.length_a   1.000
_cell.length_b   1.000
_cell.length_c   1.000
_cell.angle_alpha   90.00
_cell.angle_beta   90.00
_cell.angle_gamma   90.00
#
_symmetry.space_group_name_H-M   'P 1'
#
loop_
_entity.id
_entity.type
_entity.pdbx_description
1 polymer ?
#
loop_
_entity_poly.entity_id
_entity_poly.type
_entity_poly.pdbx_seq_one_letter_code
_entity_poly.pdbx_strand_id
1 'polypeptide(L)'
;MRSPVREIFRKVDLSAICSFAGGYPAAVTFPVEDLRRLPGLVLDKYGTKALQYGATQGVPELREAIAARYGVPVSRVQITTSSQQGIDVCTRILCDPGDVILTTEPTYLGALQSFKAYRADVRPWKRAEGGTPSETASASLRPLPPQAAGPSLLCGRGWPQVSEGVPPSVPRVKFIYVIPDFNNPSGETMTLEQRKEIVALARELDVVIVEDSPYRELRYSGEEVPTIYSLAPERTLHLGSFSKIFAPGFRLGWIIGPEELLEQIYICKQALDLCPPVFDQYMATEFLTSGALDANLVKTKAEYRRRRDLMVSLLEKYMPEGVTWTYPEGGLFLFLTLPEGIDTIDMYDEALSKGVAYVAGSFFFLDGSHRNTMRLNFSFIAEEKMEPGLKLLGEIVAGVIRK
;
A
#
# COMPACT_ATOMS: atom_id res chain seq x y z
N MET A 1 14.90 -11.29 1.46
CA MET A 1 14.37 -11.65 2.80
C MET A 1 12.90 -12.05 2.62
N ARG A 2 12.44 -13.15 3.23
CA ARG A 2 11.03 -13.56 3.13
C ARG A 2 10.14 -12.58 3.90
N SER A 3 8.90 -12.38 3.46
CA SER A 3 7.94 -11.53 4.17
C SER A 3 7.59 -12.16 5.52
N PRO A 4 7.82 -11.49 6.66
CA PRO A 4 7.44 -12.02 7.97
C PRO A 4 5.96 -12.39 8.03
N VAL A 5 5.09 -11.56 7.43
CA VAL A 5 3.64 -11.83 7.36
C VAL A 5 3.32 -13.10 6.58
N ARG A 6 4.02 -13.37 5.45
CA ARG A 6 3.81 -14.60 4.68
C ARG A 6 4.33 -15.85 5.38
N GLU A 7 5.40 -15.75 6.16
CA GLU A 7 5.90 -16.88 6.95
C GLU A 7 4.91 -17.26 8.06
N ILE A 8 4.23 -16.27 8.67
CA ILE A 8 3.11 -16.49 9.60
C ILE A 8 2.02 -17.35 8.94
N PHE A 9 1.58 -16.95 7.74
CA PHE A 9 0.51 -17.65 7.00
C PHE A 9 0.88 -19.06 6.52
N ARG A 10 2.16 -19.37 6.39
CA ARG A 10 2.59 -20.73 6.02
C ARG A 10 2.57 -21.72 7.16
N LYS A 11 2.66 -21.26 8.40
CA LYS A 11 2.80 -22.10 9.59
C LYS A 11 1.48 -22.43 10.26
N VAL A 12 0.40 -21.72 9.94
CA VAL A 12 -0.85 -21.77 10.72
C VAL A 12 -2.07 -21.82 9.80
N ASP A 13 -3.01 -22.68 10.12
CA ASP A 13 -4.36 -22.61 9.57
C ASP A 13 -5.10 -21.40 10.16
N LEU A 14 -5.22 -20.33 9.35
CA LEU A 14 -5.89 -19.10 9.76
C LEU A 14 -7.37 -19.29 10.09
N SER A 15 -8.00 -20.38 9.61
CA SER A 15 -9.40 -20.69 9.93
C SER A 15 -9.56 -21.20 11.35
N ALA A 16 -8.52 -21.81 11.92
CA ALA A 16 -8.52 -22.36 13.25
C ALA A 16 -8.28 -21.34 14.38
N ILE A 17 -7.74 -20.15 14.04
CA ILE A 17 -7.32 -19.14 15.02
C ILE A 17 -8.04 -17.79 14.82
N CYS A 18 -7.93 -16.90 15.82
CA CYS A 18 -8.37 -15.51 15.73
C CYS A 18 -7.27 -14.67 15.05
N SER A 19 -7.32 -14.57 13.74
CA SER A 19 -6.27 -13.88 12.97
C SER A 19 -6.61 -12.43 12.66
N PHE A 20 -5.87 -11.51 13.28
CA PHE A 20 -5.85 -10.07 12.97
C PHE A 20 -4.67 -9.71 12.05
N ALA A 21 -3.89 -10.68 11.59
CA ALA A 21 -2.64 -10.43 10.86
C ALA A 21 -2.86 -10.12 9.36
N GLY A 22 -3.91 -10.67 8.73
CA GLY A 22 -4.16 -10.55 7.29
C GLY A 22 -4.49 -9.13 6.85
N GLY A 23 -3.97 -8.70 5.70
CA GLY A 23 -4.38 -7.46 5.04
C GLY A 23 -5.46 -7.70 3.98
N TYR A 24 -6.41 -8.58 4.25
CA TYR A 24 -7.43 -9.02 3.30
C TYR A 24 -8.76 -8.28 3.50
N PRO A 25 -9.51 -7.98 2.42
CA PRO A 25 -10.90 -7.53 2.52
C PRO A 25 -11.79 -8.58 3.17
N ALA A 26 -12.91 -8.13 3.74
CA ALA A 26 -13.95 -9.04 4.24
C ALA A 26 -14.64 -9.77 3.08
N ALA A 27 -14.81 -11.08 3.20
CA ALA A 27 -15.48 -11.88 2.15
C ALA A 27 -16.92 -11.40 1.88
N VAL A 28 -17.62 -10.88 2.90
CA VAL A 28 -18.99 -10.35 2.81
C VAL A 28 -19.08 -9.09 1.92
N THR A 29 -17.95 -8.41 1.66
CA THR A 29 -17.94 -7.21 0.80
C THR A 29 -17.72 -7.53 -0.67
N PHE A 30 -17.44 -8.77 -1.04
CA PHE A 30 -17.27 -9.15 -2.44
C PHE A 30 -18.62 -9.16 -3.16
N PRO A 31 -18.72 -8.54 -4.35
CA PRO A 31 -19.95 -8.44 -5.12
C PRO A 31 -20.25 -9.74 -5.89
N VAL A 32 -20.44 -10.86 -5.17
CA VAL A 32 -20.54 -12.21 -5.76
C VAL A 32 -21.69 -12.31 -6.75
N GLU A 33 -22.84 -11.67 -6.46
CA GLU A 33 -24.01 -11.72 -7.37
C GLU A 33 -23.75 -10.97 -8.68
N ASP A 34 -23.05 -9.83 -8.63
CA ASP A 34 -22.64 -9.14 -9.84
C ASP A 34 -21.61 -9.99 -10.61
N LEU A 35 -20.64 -10.58 -9.90
CA LEU A 35 -19.60 -11.43 -10.48
C LEU A 35 -20.16 -12.68 -11.18
N ARG A 36 -21.32 -13.18 -10.80
CA ARG A 36 -21.99 -14.29 -11.50
C ARG A 36 -22.50 -13.91 -12.88
N ARG A 37 -22.88 -12.65 -13.09
CA ARG A 37 -23.45 -12.14 -14.34
C ARG A 37 -22.39 -11.55 -15.28
N LEU A 38 -21.37 -10.95 -14.72
CA LEU A 38 -20.35 -10.25 -15.49
C LEU A 38 -19.63 -11.10 -16.56
N PRO A 39 -19.26 -12.38 -16.32
CA PRO A 39 -18.59 -13.19 -17.34
C PRO A 39 -19.43 -13.36 -18.60
N GLY A 40 -20.74 -13.66 -18.46
CA GLY A 40 -21.66 -13.76 -19.60
C GLY A 40 -21.79 -12.46 -20.36
N LEU A 41 -22.00 -11.34 -19.63
CA LEU A 41 -22.10 -10.01 -20.21
C LEU A 41 -20.83 -9.63 -20.99
N VAL A 42 -19.64 -9.93 -20.43
CA VAL A 42 -18.35 -9.65 -21.09
C VAL A 42 -18.21 -10.46 -22.38
N LEU A 43 -18.57 -11.74 -22.36
CA LEU A 43 -18.51 -12.59 -23.55
C LEU A 43 -19.52 -12.14 -24.62
N ASP A 44 -20.74 -11.77 -24.23
CA ASP A 44 -21.77 -11.30 -25.15
C ASP A 44 -21.36 -9.95 -25.80
N LYS A 45 -20.76 -9.05 -25.03
CA LYS A 45 -20.41 -7.69 -25.48
C LYS A 45 -19.09 -7.63 -26.26
N TYR A 46 -18.08 -8.33 -25.79
CA TYR A 46 -16.70 -8.22 -26.32
C TYR A 46 -16.26 -9.46 -27.11
N GLY A 47 -16.95 -10.59 -26.94
CA GLY A 47 -16.67 -11.82 -27.66
C GLY A 47 -15.22 -12.29 -27.52
N THR A 48 -14.63 -12.68 -28.65
CA THR A 48 -13.23 -13.16 -28.71
C THR A 48 -12.19 -12.09 -28.35
N LYS A 49 -12.55 -10.79 -28.44
CA LYS A 49 -11.67 -9.69 -28.03
C LYS A 49 -11.28 -9.80 -26.55
N ALA A 50 -12.23 -10.23 -25.70
CA ALA A 50 -11.98 -10.42 -24.27
C ALA A 50 -11.02 -11.59 -23.95
N LEU A 51 -10.81 -12.49 -24.89
CA LEU A 51 -9.99 -13.70 -24.74
C LEU A 51 -8.61 -13.58 -25.42
N GLN A 52 -8.37 -12.50 -26.15
CA GLN A 52 -7.12 -12.25 -26.87
C GLN A 52 -6.17 -11.39 -26.04
N TYR A 53 -4.90 -11.32 -26.44
CA TYR A 53 -3.95 -10.35 -25.90
C TYR A 53 -4.46 -8.92 -26.08
N GLY A 54 -4.30 -8.10 -25.05
CA GLY A 54 -4.63 -6.69 -25.06
C GLY A 54 -3.41 -5.78 -25.19
N ALA A 55 -3.67 -4.48 -25.21
CA ALA A 55 -2.62 -3.48 -25.13
C ALA A 55 -1.89 -3.54 -23.77
N THR A 56 -0.60 -3.32 -23.77
CA THR A 56 0.24 -3.29 -22.57
C THR A 56 -0.24 -2.22 -21.57
N GLN A 57 -0.76 -1.10 -22.07
CA GLN A 57 -1.33 -0.03 -21.26
C GLN A 57 -2.68 -0.41 -20.60
N GLY A 58 -3.27 -1.51 -21.03
CA GLY A 58 -4.61 -1.93 -20.65
C GLY A 58 -5.67 -1.64 -21.73
N VAL A 59 -6.82 -2.28 -21.60
CA VAL A 59 -7.93 -2.08 -22.55
C VAL A 59 -8.44 -0.64 -22.49
N PRO A 60 -8.72 0.00 -23.66
CA PRO A 60 -9.16 1.38 -23.72
C PRO A 60 -10.35 1.67 -22.80
N GLU A 61 -11.33 0.78 -22.80
CA GLU A 61 -12.58 0.92 -22.04
C GLU A 61 -12.34 1.06 -20.53
N LEU A 62 -11.40 0.29 -19.96
CA LEU A 62 -11.06 0.39 -18.53
C LEU A 62 -10.25 1.66 -18.24
N ARG A 63 -9.33 2.02 -19.13
CA ARG A 63 -8.54 3.25 -18.99
C ARG A 63 -9.44 4.49 -19.04
N GLU A 64 -10.40 4.54 -19.95
CA GLU A 64 -11.40 5.60 -20.07
C GLU A 64 -12.28 5.69 -18.82
N ALA A 65 -12.75 4.55 -18.30
CA ALA A 65 -13.56 4.50 -17.09
C ALA A 65 -12.80 5.03 -15.86
N ILE A 66 -11.52 4.67 -15.70
CA ILE A 66 -10.67 5.18 -14.63
C ILE A 66 -10.37 6.67 -14.85
N ALA A 67 -10.05 7.09 -16.09
CA ALA A 67 -9.80 8.49 -16.43
C ALA A 67 -11.00 9.37 -16.05
N ALA A 68 -12.21 8.94 -16.39
CA ALA A 68 -13.45 9.63 -16.05
C ALA A 68 -13.65 9.72 -14.52
N ARG A 69 -13.38 8.62 -13.77
CA ARG A 69 -13.52 8.58 -12.30
C ARG A 69 -12.58 9.55 -11.60
N TYR A 70 -11.37 9.73 -12.11
CA TYR A 70 -10.35 10.61 -11.53
C TYR A 70 -10.30 12.02 -12.19
N GLY A 71 -11.10 12.27 -13.22
CA GLY A 71 -11.12 13.56 -13.92
C GLY A 71 -9.80 13.88 -14.63
N VAL A 72 -9.15 12.88 -15.23
CA VAL A 72 -7.85 13.00 -15.89
C VAL A 72 -7.91 12.56 -17.35
N PRO A 73 -7.00 13.02 -18.24
CA PRO A 73 -6.89 12.49 -19.59
C PRO A 73 -6.57 10.99 -19.60
N VAL A 74 -7.15 10.24 -20.55
CA VAL A 74 -6.90 8.80 -20.69
C VAL A 74 -5.43 8.47 -21.00
N SER A 75 -4.70 9.39 -21.63
CA SER A 75 -3.25 9.27 -21.86
C SER A 75 -2.44 9.17 -20.56
N ARG A 76 -2.98 9.68 -19.46
CA ARG A 76 -2.38 9.63 -18.13
C ARG A 76 -2.74 8.38 -17.31
N VAL A 77 -3.40 7.38 -17.90
CA VAL A 77 -3.84 6.17 -17.19
C VAL A 77 -3.19 4.93 -17.81
N GLN A 78 -2.59 4.09 -16.96
CA GLN A 78 -2.07 2.79 -17.35
C GLN A 78 -2.51 1.71 -16.37
N ILE A 79 -3.00 0.57 -16.89
CA ILE A 79 -3.42 -0.57 -16.08
C ILE A 79 -2.22 -1.42 -15.68
N THR A 80 -2.26 -1.93 -14.46
CA THR A 80 -1.22 -2.80 -13.89
C THR A 80 -1.83 -4.08 -13.31
N THR A 81 -0.99 -5.08 -13.12
CA THR A 81 -1.34 -6.29 -12.37
C THR A 81 -1.25 -6.00 -10.87
N SER A 82 -2.22 -5.25 -10.35
CA SER A 82 -2.33 -4.63 -9.03
C SER A 82 -1.34 -3.48 -8.75
N SER A 83 -1.58 -2.72 -7.66
CA SER A 83 -0.65 -1.66 -7.22
C SER A 83 0.73 -2.20 -6.85
N GLN A 84 0.87 -3.49 -6.46
CA GLN A 84 2.17 -4.09 -6.18
C GLN A 84 3.07 -4.11 -7.43
N GLN A 85 2.53 -4.40 -8.62
CA GLN A 85 3.27 -4.23 -9.86
C GLN A 85 3.57 -2.75 -10.12
N GLY A 86 2.63 -1.85 -9.80
CA GLY A 86 2.85 -0.41 -9.89
C GLY A 86 4.07 0.03 -9.08
N ILE A 87 4.19 -0.41 -7.82
CA ILE A 87 5.36 -0.14 -6.98
C ILE A 87 6.64 -0.71 -7.60
N ASP A 88 6.59 -1.94 -8.09
CA ASP A 88 7.75 -2.63 -8.67
C ASP A 88 8.25 -1.91 -9.93
N VAL A 89 7.35 -1.59 -10.88
CA VAL A 89 7.76 -0.92 -12.12
C VAL A 89 8.24 0.52 -11.87
N CYS A 90 7.64 1.26 -10.92
CA CYS A 90 8.15 2.57 -10.53
C CYS A 90 9.57 2.46 -9.98
N THR A 91 9.83 1.48 -9.12
CA THR A 91 11.17 1.25 -8.59
C THR A 91 12.16 0.92 -9.71
N ARG A 92 11.75 0.04 -10.63
CA ARG A 92 12.59 -0.42 -11.74
C ARG A 92 12.98 0.69 -12.71
N ILE A 93 12.06 1.61 -13.02
CA ILE A 93 12.36 2.70 -13.97
C ILE A 93 13.08 3.89 -13.31
N LEU A 94 12.94 4.08 -12.00
CA LEU A 94 13.44 5.26 -11.30
C LEU A 94 14.77 5.00 -10.56
N CYS A 95 15.09 3.76 -10.18
CA CYS A 95 16.22 3.47 -9.29
C CYS A 95 17.23 2.52 -9.89
N ASP A 96 18.50 2.86 -9.70
CA ASP A 96 19.63 1.95 -9.80
C ASP A 96 20.06 1.46 -8.40
N PRO A 97 20.81 0.35 -8.29
CA PRO A 97 21.33 -0.12 -7.01
C PRO A 97 22.13 0.96 -6.27
N GLY A 98 21.75 1.22 -5.01
CA GLY A 98 22.37 2.25 -4.16
C GLY A 98 21.68 3.62 -4.22
N ASP A 99 20.76 3.83 -5.13
CA ASP A 99 19.91 5.05 -5.13
C ASP A 99 19.00 5.11 -3.91
N VAL A 100 18.67 6.32 -3.48
CA VAL A 100 17.87 6.56 -2.27
C VAL A 100 16.38 6.67 -2.60
N ILE A 101 15.57 5.97 -1.83
CA ILE A 101 14.12 6.15 -1.78
C ILE A 101 13.76 6.73 -0.41
N LEU A 102 13.08 7.87 -0.38
CA LEU A 102 12.51 8.40 0.86
C LEU A 102 11.11 7.83 1.09
N THR A 103 10.80 7.49 2.33
CA THR A 103 9.45 7.06 2.73
C THR A 103 9.09 7.56 4.12
N THR A 104 7.80 7.67 4.41
CA THR A 104 7.32 7.88 5.78
C THR A 104 7.37 6.57 6.56
N GLU A 105 7.51 6.64 7.87
CA GLU A 105 7.41 5.48 8.77
C GLU A 105 6.23 5.63 9.74
N PRO A 106 5.57 4.52 10.06
CA PRO A 106 5.72 3.18 9.49
C PRO A 106 5.21 3.08 8.05
N THR A 107 5.70 2.11 7.25
CA THR A 107 5.34 1.96 5.84
C THR A 107 5.08 0.52 5.41
N TYR A 108 4.54 0.32 4.20
CA TYR A 108 4.08 -0.96 3.68
C TYR A 108 5.24 -1.94 3.39
N LEU A 109 5.17 -3.13 4.00
CA LEU A 109 6.18 -4.19 3.82
C LEU A 109 6.38 -4.64 2.38
N GLY A 110 5.31 -4.65 1.57
CA GLY A 110 5.40 -5.04 0.17
C GLY A 110 6.19 -4.05 -0.67
N ALA A 111 6.12 -2.76 -0.37
CA ALA A 111 6.95 -1.73 -0.99
C ALA A 111 8.41 -1.89 -0.58
N LEU A 112 8.69 -2.05 0.73
CA LEU A 112 10.04 -2.29 1.23
C LEU A 112 10.70 -3.52 0.59
N GLN A 113 9.92 -4.57 0.29
CA GLN A 113 10.44 -5.75 -0.40
C GLN A 113 10.82 -5.45 -1.85
N SER A 114 9.99 -4.71 -2.59
CA SER A 114 10.32 -4.26 -3.95
C SER A 114 11.58 -3.41 -3.93
N PHE A 115 11.68 -2.40 -3.07
CA PHE A 115 12.84 -1.52 -2.96
C PHE A 115 14.13 -2.30 -2.67
N LYS A 116 14.08 -3.24 -1.72
CA LYS A 116 15.22 -4.10 -1.38
C LYS A 116 15.62 -5.04 -2.53
N ALA A 117 14.67 -5.51 -3.35
CA ALA A 117 14.96 -6.34 -4.51
C ALA A 117 15.82 -5.61 -5.56
N TYR A 118 15.61 -4.30 -5.69
CA TYR A 118 16.43 -3.42 -6.54
C TYR A 118 17.67 -2.86 -5.84
N ARG A 119 17.94 -3.28 -4.59
CA ARG A 119 19.07 -2.80 -3.78
C ARG A 119 19.06 -1.28 -3.56
N ALA A 120 17.88 -0.67 -3.57
CA ALA A 120 17.73 0.73 -3.22
C ALA A 120 18.02 0.94 -1.72
N ASP A 121 18.59 2.09 -1.40
CA ASP A 121 18.80 2.57 -0.03
C ASP A 121 17.52 3.28 0.42
N VAL A 122 16.75 2.65 1.29
CA VAL A 122 15.48 3.20 1.76
C VAL A 122 15.72 3.97 3.05
N ARG A 123 15.33 5.24 3.08
CA ARG A 123 15.52 6.13 4.22
C ARG A 123 14.21 6.73 4.70
N PRO A 124 14.03 6.88 6.03
CA PRO A 124 12.85 7.53 6.54
C PRO A 124 12.94 9.04 6.28
N TRP A 125 11.84 9.62 5.81
CA TRP A 125 11.64 11.03 5.90
C TRP A 125 11.00 11.35 7.25
N LYS A 126 11.73 12.07 8.10
CA LYS A 126 11.24 12.55 9.41
C LYS A 126 11.07 14.05 9.32
N ARG A 127 9.89 14.54 9.71
CA ARG A 127 9.69 15.97 9.90
C ARG A 127 10.60 16.44 11.02
N ALA A 128 11.45 17.44 10.77
CA ALA A 128 12.17 18.10 11.85
C ALA A 128 11.18 18.98 12.64
N GLU A 129 11.14 18.84 13.94
CA GLU A 129 10.39 19.75 14.80
C GLU A 129 10.94 21.18 14.60
N GLY A 130 10.14 22.06 13.95
CA GLY A 130 10.51 23.45 13.67
C GLY A 130 11.51 23.66 12.53
N GLY A 131 11.95 22.62 11.83
CA GLY A 131 12.87 22.71 10.69
C GLY A 131 12.20 22.87 9.34
N THR A 132 12.95 23.38 8.34
CA THR A 132 12.53 23.40 6.94
C THR A 132 12.62 22.00 6.32
N PRO A 133 11.86 21.70 5.22
CA PRO A 133 11.98 20.42 4.48
C PRO A 133 13.41 20.09 4.07
N SER A 134 14.23 21.11 3.72
CA SER A 134 15.63 20.96 3.33
C SER A 134 16.55 20.48 4.45
N GLU A 135 16.38 20.97 5.67
CA GLU A 135 17.20 20.53 6.81
C GLU A 135 16.89 19.09 7.18
N THR A 136 15.63 18.68 7.03
CA THR A 136 15.19 17.30 7.24
C THR A 136 15.73 16.37 6.15
N ALA A 137 15.70 16.78 4.89
CA ALA A 137 16.28 16.04 3.77
C ALA A 137 17.80 15.92 3.94
N SER A 138 18.50 16.99 4.30
CA SER A 138 19.94 16.99 4.54
C SER A 138 20.37 16.06 5.68
N ALA A 139 19.58 16.00 6.77
CA ALA A 139 19.82 15.06 7.86
C ALA A 139 19.64 13.58 7.43
N SER A 140 18.67 13.32 6.55
CA SER A 140 18.41 11.97 5.99
C SER A 140 19.41 11.58 4.90
N LEU A 141 20.14 12.54 4.34
CA LEU A 141 21.10 12.34 3.24
C LEU A 141 22.56 12.18 3.68
N ARG A 142 22.85 12.07 4.99
CA ARG A 142 24.22 11.79 5.46
C ARG A 142 24.75 10.51 4.83
N PRO A 143 26.01 10.51 4.31
CA PRO A 143 26.58 9.34 3.65
C PRO A 143 26.59 8.14 4.58
N LEU A 144 26.03 7.02 4.14
CA LEU A 144 26.32 5.71 4.73
C LEU A 144 27.67 5.21 4.20
N PRO A 145 28.40 4.39 4.96
CA PRO A 145 29.65 3.80 4.47
C PRO A 145 29.39 2.97 3.20
N PRO A 146 30.31 2.97 2.22
CA PRO A 146 30.10 2.36 0.91
C PRO A 146 29.91 0.85 1.04
N GLN A 147 28.72 0.36 0.64
CA GLN A 147 28.53 -1.06 0.33
C GLN A 147 28.93 -1.29 -1.13
N ALA A 148 29.74 -2.32 -1.36
CA ALA A 148 30.30 -2.62 -2.68
C ALA A 148 29.20 -2.79 -3.75
N ALA A 149 29.19 -1.93 -4.76
CA ALA A 149 28.30 -1.99 -5.91
C ALA A 149 28.76 -3.11 -6.86
N GLY A 150 27.88 -4.09 -7.12
CA GLY A 150 28.05 -5.03 -8.22
C GLY A 150 27.47 -4.45 -9.53
N PRO A 151 27.89 -4.92 -10.70
CA PRO A 151 27.48 -4.36 -11.98
C PRO A 151 25.99 -4.59 -12.26
N SER A 152 25.30 -3.52 -12.67
CA SER A 152 23.91 -3.56 -13.15
C SER A 152 23.83 -4.22 -14.53
N LEU A 153 23.04 -5.28 -14.67
CA LEU A 153 22.96 -6.08 -15.89
C LEU A 153 21.71 -5.85 -16.76
N LEU A 154 20.77 -4.94 -16.44
CA LEU A 154 19.54 -4.78 -17.22
C LEU A 154 18.96 -3.37 -17.15
N CYS A 155 19.45 -2.46 -17.95
CA CYS A 155 18.59 -1.41 -18.55
C CYS A 155 19.23 -0.82 -19.80
N GLY A 156 18.53 -0.99 -20.93
CA GLY A 156 18.95 -0.45 -22.20
C GLY A 156 18.95 1.08 -22.21
N ARG A 157 19.95 1.64 -22.82
CA ARG A 157 20.27 3.06 -23.03
C ARG A 157 19.03 3.89 -23.42
N GLY A 158 18.73 4.91 -22.66
CA GLY A 158 17.68 5.88 -22.99
C GLY A 158 17.39 6.97 -21.95
N TRP A 159 18.04 6.97 -20.79
CA TRP A 159 18.00 8.13 -19.89
C TRP A 159 19.03 9.20 -20.32
N PRO A 160 18.76 10.50 -20.05
CA PRO A 160 19.76 11.55 -20.24
C PRO A 160 21.02 11.10 -19.51
N GLN A 161 22.12 11.09 -20.24
CA GLN A 161 23.41 10.67 -19.72
C GLN A 161 23.69 11.41 -18.44
N VAL A 162 23.99 10.70 -17.38
CA VAL A 162 24.60 11.24 -16.17
C VAL A 162 25.76 12.09 -16.63
N SER A 163 25.70 13.39 -16.39
CA SER A 163 26.77 14.32 -16.71
C SER A 163 28.09 13.75 -16.19
N GLU A 164 29.01 13.46 -17.10
CA GLU A 164 30.36 13.06 -16.76
C GLU A 164 30.94 14.09 -15.78
N GLY A 165 31.26 13.69 -14.57
CA GLY A 165 31.92 14.57 -13.58
C GLY A 165 31.43 14.53 -12.15
N VAL A 166 30.35 13.79 -11.81
CA VAL A 166 29.97 13.62 -10.41
C VAL A 166 30.55 12.29 -9.90
N PRO A 167 31.40 12.31 -8.86
CA PRO A 167 31.93 11.07 -8.29
C PRO A 167 30.78 10.17 -7.81
N PRO A 168 30.91 8.81 -7.90
CA PRO A 168 29.86 7.85 -7.55
C PRO A 168 29.52 7.77 -6.05
N SER A 169 29.85 8.80 -5.27
CA SER A 169 29.85 8.78 -3.80
C SER A 169 28.70 9.53 -3.14
N VAL A 170 27.80 10.20 -3.89
CA VAL A 170 26.64 10.86 -3.26
C VAL A 170 25.37 10.10 -3.65
N PRO A 171 24.73 9.38 -2.71
CA PRO A 171 23.46 8.74 -2.95
C PRO A 171 22.42 9.78 -3.41
N ARG A 172 21.77 9.54 -4.55
CA ARG A 172 20.75 10.45 -5.09
C ARG A 172 19.37 9.96 -4.68
N VAL A 173 18.57 10.84 -4.11
CA VAL A 173 17.14 10.57 -3.94
C VAL A 173 16.52 10.49 -5.32
N LYS A 174 15.73 9.43 -5.57
CA LYS A 174 15.06 9.20 -6.86
C LYS A 174 13.57 9.41 -6.79
N PHE A 175 12.95 9.00 -5.70
CA PHE A 175 11.55 9.28 -5.47
C PHE A 175 11.20 9.24 -3.98
N ILE A 176 10.02 9.77 -3.67
CA ILE A 176 9.40 9.71 -2.35
C ILE A 176 8.20 8.76 -2.45
N TYR A 177 8.16 7.70 -1.63
CA TYR A 177 7.03 6.77 -1.53
C TYR A 177 6.19 7.07 -0.31
N VAL A 178 4.88 7.22 -0.49
CA VAL A 178 3.93 7.48 0.59
C VAL A 178 2.60 6.76 0.39
N ILE A 179 1.92 6.45 1.51
CA ILE A 179 0.54 5.97 1.55
C ILE A 179 -0.28 7.02 2.31
N PRO A 180 -0.85 8.02 1.62
CA PRO A 180 -1.43 9.18 2.30
C PRO A 180 -2.82 8.93 2.89
N ASP A 181 -3.55 7.90 2.43
CA ASP A 181 -4.90 7.58 2.91
C ASP A 181 -4.92 6.21 3.60
N PHE A 182 -5.26 6.19 4.88
CA PHE A 182 -5.43 4.96 5.68
C PHE A 182 -4.22 4.04 5.63
N ASN A 183 -3.07 4.62 5.95
CA ASN A 183 -1.76 3.98 5.81
C ASN A 183 -1.74 2.52 6.34
N ASN A 184 -1.07 1.66 5.63
CA ASN A 184 -0.70 0.33 6.11
C ASN A 184 0.73 0.38 6.68
N PRO A 185 0.92 0.35 8.03
CA PRO A 185 0.06 -0.30 9.00
C PRO A 185 -0.84 0.60 9.86
N SER A 186 -0.60 1.92 9.92
CA SER A 186 -1.13 2.76 11.00
C SER A 186 -2.63 3.07 10.90
N GLY A 187 -3.24 2.93 9.72
CA GLY A 187 -4.63 3.34 9.46
C GLY A 187 -4.81 4.87 9.37
N GLU A 188 -3.77 5.65 9.58
CA GLU A 188 -3.83 7.10 9.59
C GLU A 188 -3.94 7.70 8.20
N THR A 189 -4.47 8.93 8.15
CA THR A 189 -4.55 9.75 6.94
C THR A 189 -3.65 10.96 7.08
N MET A 190 -2.82 11.22 6.08
CA MET A 190 -2.02 12.46 6.02
C MET A 190 -2.93 13.68 5.90
N THR A 191 -2.66 14.70 6.71
CA THR A 191 -3.31 16.01 6.58
C THR A 191 -2.94 16.68 5.26
N LEU A 192 -3.70 17.70 4.86
CA LEU A 192 -3.39 18.49 3.68
C LEU A 192 -2.00 19.15 3.78
N GLU A 193 -1.65 19.61 4.98
CA GLU A 193 -0.35 20.25 5.25
C GLU A 193 0.79 19.27 5.04
N GLN A 194 0.68 18.04 5.56
CA GLN A 194 1.68 16.99 5.36
C GLN A 194 1.83 16.62 3.87
N ARG A 195 0.72 16.58 3.11
CA ARG A 195 0.78 16.33 1.65
C ARG A 195 1.49 17.47 0.92
N LYS A 196 1.24 18.74 1.30
CA LYS A 196 1.94 19.91 0.76
C LYS A 196 3.43 19.90 1.10
N GLU A 197 3.81 19.46 2.29
CA GLU A 197 5.21 19.30 2.69
C GLU A 197 5.93 18.27 1.81
N ILE A 198 5.29 17.13 1.52
CA ILE A 198 5.83 16.12 0.59
C ILE A 198 6.03 16.71 -0.81
N VAL A 199 5.06 17.48 -1.31
CA VAL A 199 5.16 18.16 -2.61
C VAL A 199 6.31 19.18 -2.62
N ALA A 200 6.44 19.97 -1.56
CA ALA A 200 7.53 20.94 -1.44
C ALA A 200 8.91 20.24 -1.44
N LEU A 201 9.06 19.19 -0.65
CA LEU A 201 10.26 18.38 -0.61
C LEU A 201 10.59 17.75 -1.99
N ALA A 202 9.60 17.21 -2.68
CA ALA A 202 9.80 16.63 -4.00
C ALA A 202 10.22 17.67 -5.06
N ARG A 203 9.72 18.90 -4.97
CA ARG A 203 10.13 20.01 -5.83
C ARG A 203 11.55 20.47 -5.53
N GLU A 204 11.92 20.55 -4.25
CA GLU A 204 13.26 20.94 -3.82
C GLU A 204 14.32 19.91 -4.26
N LEU A 205 14.03 18.63 -4.09
CA LEU A 205 14.93 17.55 -4.50
C LEU A 205 14.85 17.21 -6.00
N ASP A 206 13.92 17.82 -6.73
CA ASP A 206 13.59 17.52 -8.12
C ASP A 206 13.35 16.03 -8.38
N VAL A 207 12.47 15.42 -7.56
CA VAL A 207 12.16 13.98 -7.61
C VAL A 207 10.68 13.71 -7.83
N VAL A 208 10.38 12.47 -8.23
CA VAL A 208 9.02 11.94 -8.40
C VAL A 208 8.42 11.56 -7.04
N ILE A 209 7.09 11.65 -6.92
CA ILE A 209 6.32 11.12 -5.81
C ILE A 209 5.59 9.87 -6.29
N VAL A 210 5.71 8.77 -5.57
CA VAL A 210 4.90 7.55 -5.75
C VAL A 210 3.86 7.53 -4.62
N GLU A 211 2.64 7.91 -4.97
CA GLU A 211 1.48 7.95 -4.09
C GLU A 211 0.70 6.64 -4.18
N ASP A 212 0.84 5.75 -3.20
CA ASP A 212 0.14 4.47 -3.16
C ASP A 212 -1.18 4.61 -2.40
N SER A 213 -2.31 4.51 -3.10
CA SER A 213 -3.64 4.82 -2.58
C SER A 213 -4.66 3.67 -2.70
N PRO A 214 -4.33 2.43 -2.27
CA PRO A 214 -5.24 1.29 -2.42
C PRO A 214 -6.48 1.36 -1.53
N TYR A 215 -6.49 2.22 -0.51
CA TYR A 215 -7.55 2.33 0.48
C TYR A 215 -8.38 3.60 0.35
N ARG A 216 -7.98 4.57 -0.49
CA ARG A 216 -8.60 5.90 -0.57
C ARG A 216 -10.13 5.86 -0.66
N GLU A 217 -10.66 4.99 -1.49
CA GLU A 217 -12.11 4.85 -1.69
C GLU A 217 -12.85 4.18 -0.51
N LEU A 218 -12.12 3.71 0.50
CA LEU A 218 -12.65 3.10 1.71
C LEU A 218 -12.76 4.09 2.88
N ARG A 219 -12.94 5.37 2.62
CA ARG A 219 -13.27 6.36 3.65
C ARG A 219 -14.73 6.16 4.09
N TYR A 220 -14.95 5.96 5.37
CA TYR A 220 -16.29 5.78 5.96
C TYR A 220 -16.62 6.81 7.06
N SER A 221 -15.67 7.70 7.39
CA SER A 221 -15.87 8.86 8.29
C SER A 221 -14.87 9.97 7.96
N GLY A 222 -15.09 11.17 8.52
CA GLY A 222 -14.25 12.35 8.27
C GLY A 222 -14.45 12.93 6.86
N GLU A 223 -13.58 13.86 6.49
CA GLU A 223 -13.63 14.57 5.21
C GLU A 223 -12.55 14.08 4.24
N GLU A 224 -12.81 14.20 2.95
CA GLU A 224 -11.82 13.87 1.93
C GLU A 224 -10.69 14.90 1.91
N VAL A 225 -9.46 14.39 1.85
CA VAL A 225 -8.25 15.20 1.66
C VAL A 225 -7.82 15.10 0.18
N PRO A 226 -7.49 16.22 -0.51
CA PRO A 226 -6.96 16.19 -1.87
C PRO A 226 -5.77 15.24 -2.01
N THR A 227 -5.71 14.48 -3.11
CA THR A 227 -4.57 13.59 -3.39
C THR A 227 -3.29 14.39 -3.61
N ILE A 228 -2.13 13.77 -3.36
CA ILE A 228 -0.85 14.39 -3.72
C ILE A 228 -0.77 14.60 -5.24
N TYR A 229 -1.32 13.66 -6.02
CA TYR A 229 -1.45 13.82 -7.47
C TYR A 229 -2.21 15.10 -7.85
N SER A 230 -3.31 15.44 -7.18
CA SER A 230 -4.04 16.68 -7.47
C SER A 230 -3.27 17.96 -7.13
N LEU A 231 -2.29 17.88 -6.21
CA LEU A 231 -1.43 18.99 -5.80
C LEU A 231 -0.19 19.15 -6.67
N ALA A 232 0.29 18.05 -7.29
CA ALA A 232 1.50 18.02 -8.10
C ALA A 232 1.40 16.96 -9.22
N PRO A 233 0.45 17.11 -10.19
CA PRO A 233 0.22 16.11 -11.24
C PRO A 233 1.40 15.99 -12.22
N GLU A 234 2.32 16.94 -12.24
CA GLU A 234 3.50 16.97 -13.07
C GLU A 234 4.62 16.04 -12.61
N ARG A 235 4.57 15.56 -11.36
CA ARG A 235 5.63 14.72 -10.75
C ARG A 235 5.13 13.60 -9.88
N THR A 236 3.83 13.31 -9.87
CA THR A 236 3.25 12.25 -9.03
C THR A 236 2.79 11.08 -9.89
N LEU A 237 3.20 9.86 -9.51
CA LEU A 237 2.64 8.59 -9.96
C LEU A 237 1.66 8.11 -8.88
N HIS A 238 0.35 8.26 -9.15
CA HIS A 238 -0.72 7.82 -8.26
C HIS A 238 -1.09 6.37 -8.57
N LEU A 239 -0.91 5.48 -7.61
CA LEU A 239 -1.20 4.06 -7.73
C LEU A 239 -2.56 3.74 -7.09
N GLY A 240 -3.44 3.12 -7.86
CA GLY A 240 -4.71 2.61 -7.39
C GLY A 240 -4.84 1.09 -7.52
N SER A 241 -5.82 0.50 -6.86
CA SER A 241 -6.03 -0.96 -6.89
C SER A 241 -7.49 -1.35 -6.75
N PHE A 242 -7.94 -2.28 -7.58
CA PHE A 242 -9.24 -2.95 -7.41
C PHE A 242 -9.25 -3.96 -6.25
N SER A 243 -8.09 -4.30 -5.69
CA SER A 243 -7.98 -5.33 -4.64
C SER A 243 -8.80 -5.05 -3.38
N LYS A 244 -9.09 -3.78 -3.07
CA LYS A 244 -9.80 -3.39 -1.85
C LYS A 244 -11.22 -2.90 -2.08
N ILE A 245 -11.56 -2.59 -3.34
CA ILE A 245 -12.85 -2.02 -3.72
C ILE A 245 -13.69 -2.94 -4.62
N PHE A 246 -13.08 -3.98 -5.18
CA PHE A 246 -13.76 -4.97 -6.01
C PHE A 246 -13.43 -6.39 -5.52
N ALA A 247 -12.31 -6.98 -5.97
CA ALA A 247 -11.84 -8.27 -5.47
C ALA A 247 -10.34 -8.45 -5.71
N PRO A 248 -9.57 -8.89 -4.70
CA PRO A 248 -8.12 -9.02 -4.82
C PRO A 248 -7.68 -10.12 -5.80
N GLY A 249 -8.54 -11.11 -6.07
CA GLY A 249 -8.29 -12.22 -6.99
C GLY A 249 -8.11 -11.79 -8.45
N PHE A 250 -8.71 -10.67 -8.87
CA PHE A 250 -8.60 -10.12 -10.24
C PHE A 250 -7.21 -9.59 -10.56
N ARG A 251 -6.41 -9.27 -9.57
CA ARG A 251 -5.05 -8.73 -9.75
C ARG A 251 -5.01 -7.50 -10.67
N LEU A 252 -5.95 -6.57 -10.53
CA LEU A 252 -5.99 -5.32 -11.29
C LEU A 252 -5.66 -4.12 -10.41
N GLY A 253 -4.96 -3.16 -11.01
CA GLY A 253 -4.64 -1.85 -10.49
C GLY A 253 -4.36 -0.87 -11.63
N TRP A 254 -4.00 0.34 -11.28
CA TRP A 254 -3.67 1.37 -12.27
C TRP A 254 -2.61 2.34 -11.75
N ILE A 255 -1.99 3.04 -12.68
CA ILE A 255 -1.11 4.18 -12.41
C ILE A 255 -1.68 5.38 -13.15
N ILE A 256 -1.79 6.52 -12.49
CA ILE A 256 -2.08 7.82 -13.09
C ILE A 256 -0.83 8.70 -12.91
N GLY A 257 -0.35 9.32 -14.00
CA GLY A 257 0.87 10.13 -13.91
C GLY A 257 1.20 10.89 -15.18
N PRO A 258 2.36 11.56 -15.19
CA PRO A 258 2.91 12.21 -16.39
C PRO A 258 3.13 11.21 -17.54
N GLU A 259 2.81 11.62 -18.76
CA GLU A 259 2.87 10.75 -19.95
C GLU A 259 4.28 10.23 -20.21
N GLU A 260 5.30 11.05 -19.95
CA GLU A 260 6.70 10.67 -20.14
C GLU A 260 7.13 9.54 -19.19
N LEU A 261 6.64 9.55 -17.95
CA LEU A 261 6.90 8.47 -16.98
C LEU A 261 6.08 7.21 -17.31
N LEU A 262 4.84 7.40 -17.78
CA LEU A 262 4.00 6.28 -18.21
C LEU A 262 4.56 5.58 -19.45
N GLU A 263 5.21 6.28 -20.36
CA GLU A 263 5.91 5.67 -21.51
C GLU A 263 7.06 4.76 -21.05
N GLN A 264 7.84 5.19 -20.05
CA GLN A 264 8.89 4.33 -19.47
C GLN A 264 8.30 3.09 -18.78
N ILE A 265 7.18 3.27 -18.05
CA ILE A 265 6.45 2.16 -17.45
C ILE A 265 5.92 1.21 -18.52
N TYR A 266 5.38 1.72 -19.62
CA TYR A 266 4.90 0.95 -20.76
C TYR A 266 6.00 0.04 -21.34
N ILE A 267 7.16 0.63 -21.64
CA ILE A 267 8.31 -0.12 -22.16
C ILE A 267 8.74 -1.21 -21.17
N CYS A 268 8.80 -0.88 -19.88
CA CYS A 268 9.15 -1.82 -18.83
C CYS A 268 8.14 -2.98 -18.74
N LYS A 269 6.83 -2.67 -18.81
CA LYS A 269 5.76 -3.69 -18.75
C LYS A 269 5.73 -4.63 -19.94
N GLN A 270 6.13 -4.21 -21.12
CA GLN A 270 6.25 -5.10 -22.28
C GLN A 270 7.17 -6.29 -21.98
N ALA A 271 8.24 -6.06 -21.23
CA ALA A 271 9.19 -7.11 -20.84
C ALA A 271 8.75 -7.92 -19.61
N LEU A 272 7.78 -7.43 -18.80
CA LEU A 272 7.35 -8.07 -17.56
C LEU A 272 6.17 -9.03 -17.76
N ASP A 273 5.09 -8.54 -18.32
CA ASP A 273 3.83 -9.28 -18.40
C ASP A 273 3.07 -9.08 -19.71
N LEU A 274 3.64 -8.33 -20.64
CA LEU A 274 3.08 -7.92 -21.92
C LEU A 274 1.78 -7.11 -21.77
N CYS A 275 0.77 -7.66 -21.12
CA CYS A 275 -0.49 -6.98 -20.79
C CYS A 275 -1.12 -7.58 -19.52
N PRO A 276 -1.89 -6.79 -18.75
CA PRO A 276 -2.70 -7.33 -17.66
C PRO A 276 -3.80 -8.27 -18.16
N PRO A 277 -4.39 -9.14 -17.32
CA PRO A 277 -5.45 -10.06 -17.72
C PRO A 277 -6.63 -9.35 -18.39
N VAL A 278 -6.86 -9.62 -19.68
CA VAL A 278 -7.80 -8.85 -20.52
C VAL A 278 -9.26 -9.10 -20.11
N PHE A 279 -9.62 -10.35 -19.87
CA PHE A 279 -10.98 -10.73 -19.45
C PHE A 279 -11.37 -10.01 -18.14
N ASP A 280 -10.44 -10.01 -17.17
CA ASP A 280 -10.64 -9.36 -15.88
C ASP A 280 -10.76 -7.83 -16.01
N GLN A 281 -10.04 -7.24 -16.97
CA GLN A 281 -10.18 -5.81 -17.27
C GLN A 281 -11.57 -5.46 -17.78
N TYR A 282 -12.16 -6.28 -18.68
CA TYR A 282 -13.52 -6.06 -19.14
C TYR A 282 -14.55 -6.27 -18.04
N MET A 283 -14.34 -7.25 -17.16
CA MET A 283 -15.20 -7.41 -15.98
C MET A 283 -15.16 -6.19 -15.05
N ALA A 284 -13.96 -5.68 -14.79
CA ALA A 284 -13.80 -4.46 -14.00
C ALA A 284 -14.41 -3.22 -14.70
N THR A 285 -14.32 -3.12 -16.03
CA THR A 285 -14.95 -2.07 -16.82
C THR A 285 -16.47 -2.08 -16.62
N GLU A 286 -17.11 -3.22 -16.84
CA GLU A 286 -18.55 -3.34 -16.69
C GLU A 286 -19.03 -3.07 -15.26
N PHE A 287 -18.28 -3.55 -14.26
CA PHE A 287 -18.56 -3.29 -12.85
C PHE A 287 -18.45 -1.81 -12.49
N LEU A 288 -17.43 -1.13 -13.01
CA LEU A 288 -17.21 0.30 -12.79
C LEU A 288 -18.26 1.16 -13.51
N THR A 289 -18.49 0.91 -14.81
CA THR A 289 -19.36 1.76 -15.65
C THR A 289 -20.85 1.56 -15.41
N SER A 290 -21.26 0.42 -14.88
CA SER A 290 -22.67 0.17 -14.51
C SER A 290 -23.11 0.87 -13.21
N GLY A 291 -22.18 1.47 -12.45
CA GLY A 291 -22.44 2.01 -11.11
C GLY A 291 -22.47 0.94 -10.00
N ALA A 292 -22.24 -0.33 -10.34
CA ALA A 292 -22.23 -1.43 -9.37
C ALA A 292 -21.09 -1.27 -8.35
N LEU A 293 -19.93 -0.73 -8.77
CA LEU A 293 -18.83 -0.41 -7.86
C LEU A 293 -19.28 0.58 -6.77
N ASP A 294 -19.93 1.68 -7.14
CA ASP A 294 -20.34 2.71 -6.18
C ASP A 294 -21.40 2.18 -5.21
N ALA A 295 -22.36 1.40 -5.74
CA ALA A 295 -23.36 0.72 -4.91
C ALA A 295 -22.71 -0.28 -3.92
N ASN A 296 -21.69 -1.02 -4.36
CA ASN A 296 -20.94 -1.94 -3.49
C ASN A 296 -20.08 -1.19 -2.45
N LEU A 297 -19.47 -0.06 -2.83
CA LEU A 297 -18.70 0.76 -1.91
C LEU A 297 -19.53 1.31 -0.76
N VAL A 298 -20.79 1.70 -0.99
CA VAL A 298 -21.70 2.13 0.08
C VAL A 298 -21.85 1.03 1.14
N LYS A 299 -22.10 -0.20 0.71
CA LYS A 299 -22.23 -1.37 1.61
C LYS A 299 -20.91 -1.70 2.31
N THR A 300 -19.81 -1.69 1.56
CA THR A 300 -18.47 -1.99 2.06
C THR A 300 -18.03 -0.99 3.14
N LYS A 301 -18.25 0.31 2.90
CA LYS A 301 -17.92 1.37 3.86
C LYS A 301 -18.74 1.24 5.14
N ALA A 302 -20.04 0.96 5.04
CA ALA A 302 -20.91 0.73 6.19
C ALA A 302 -20.42 -0.46 7.04
N GLU A 303 -20.08 -1.58 6.38
CA GLU A 303 -19.58 -2.78 7.05
C GLU A 303 -18.23 -2.54 7.72
N TYR A 304 -17.29 -1.86 7.06
CA TYR A 304 -15.98 -1.59 7.65
C TYR A 304 -16.04 -0.58 8.79
N ARG A 305 -16.92 0.43 8.71
CA ARG A 305 -17.17 1.33 9.84
C ARG A 305 -17.68 0.55 11.05
N ARG A 306 -18.67 -0.32 10.85
CA ARG A 306 -19.25 -1.16 11.92
C ARG A 306 -18.19 -2.06 12.57
N ARG A 307 -17.35 -2.72 11.75
CA ARG A 307 -16.28 -3.59 12.24
C ARG A 307 -15.19 -2.82 12.98
N ARG A 308 -14.79 -1.64 12.49
CA ARG A 308 -13.86 -0.77 13.17
C ARG A 308 -14.40 -0.36 14.54
N ASP A 309 -15.66 0.09 14.60
CA ASP A 309 -16.30 0.54 15.84
C ASP A 309 -16.42 -0.61 16.84
N LEU A 310 -16.79 -1.81 16.38
CA LEU A 310 -16.78 -3.01 17.21
C LEU A 310 -15.38 -3.32 17.75
N MET A 311 -14.35 -3.35 16.89
CA MET A 311 -12.98 -3.62 17.34
C MET A 311 -12.51 -2.60 18.36
N VAL A 312 -12.77 -1.30 18.15
CA VAL A 312 -12.40 -0.25 19.10
C VAL A 312 -13.09 -0.45 20.45
N SER A 313 -14.40 -0.70 20.48
CA SER A 313 -15.13 -0.95 21.72
C SER A 313 -14.61 -2.19 22.48
N LEU A 314 -14.18 -3.21 21.76
CA LEU A 314 -13.59 -4.40 22.37
C LEU A 314 -12.15 -4.16 22.87
N LEU A 315 -11.38 -3.31 22.19
CA LEU A 315 -10.07 -2.86 22.70
C LEU A 315 -10.23 -2.07 23.99
N GLU A 316 -11.17 -1.11 24.06
CA GLU A 316 -11.50 -0.38 25.28
C GLU A 316 -11.90 -1.30 26.43
N LYS A 317 -12.61 -2.40 26.14
CA LYS A 317 -13.08 -3.36 27.13
C LYS A 317 -11.99 -4.29 27.66
N TYR A 318 -11.05 -4.71 26.80
CA TYR A 318 -10.13 -5.82 27.12
C TYR A 318 -8.66 -5.44 27.21
N MET A 319 -8.24 -4.30 26.63
CA MET A 319 -6.83 -3.92 26.73
C MET A 319 -6.51 -3.35 28.11
N PRO A 320 -5.35 -3.70 28.69
CA PRO A 320 -4.90 -3.13 29.95
C PRO A 320 -4.54 -1.64 29.80
N GLU A 321 -4.50 -0.95 30.95
CA GLU A 321 -4.05 0.44 31.02
C GLU A 321 -2.65 0.62 30.41
N GLY A 322 -2.44 1.76 29.72
CA GLY A 322 -1.19 2.10 29.05
C GLY A 322 -1.10 1.59 27.59
N VAL A 323 -2.07 0.80 27.10
CA VAL A 323 -2.17 0.46 25.69
C VAL A 323 -2.98 1.53 24.95
N THR A 324 -2.45 2.00 23.82
CA THR A 324 -3.12 2.98 22.97
C THR A 324 -3.27 2.44 21.54
N TRP A 325 -4.14 3.04 20.74
CA TRP A 325 -4.35 2.65 19.34
C TRP A 325 -4.81 3.81 18.47
N THR A 326 -4.57 3.68 17.17
CA THR A 326 -5.07 4.62 16.17
C THR A 326 -6.58 4.46 15.98
N TYR A 327 -7.26 5.55 15.56
CA TYR A 327 -8.70 5.54 15.23
C TYR A 327 -8.90 5.92 13.76
N PRO A 328 -8.86 4.96 12.83
CA PRO A 328 -8.89 5.25 11.40
C PRO A 328 -10.28 5.68 10.91
N GLU A 329 -10.30 6.64 9.98
CA GLU A 329 -11.50 7.12 9.29
C GLU A 329 -11.84 6.30 8.04
N GLY A 330 -11.01 5.31 7.71
CA GLY A 330 -11.10 4.45 6.53
C GLY A 330 -10.14 3.28 6.58
N GLY A 331 -10.02 2.56 5.47
CA GLY A 331 -9.08 1.44 5.38
C GLY A 331 -9.47 0.21 6.19
N LEU A 332 -8.47 -0.55 6.63
CA LEU A 332 -8.65 -1.91 7.15
C LEU A 332 -7.91 -2.18 8.47
N PHE A 333 -7.14 -1.21 9.02
CA PHE A 333 -6.16 -1.47 10.06
C PHE A 333 -6.29 -0.54 11.25
N LEU A 334 -5.96 -1.09 12.42
CA LEU A 334 -5.63 -0.38 13.64
C LEU A 334 -4.17 -0.67 14.01
N PHE A 335 -3.50 0.30 14.60
CA PHE A 335 -2.12 0.16 15.06
C PHE A 335 -2.07 0.42 16.56
N LEU A 336 -1.68 -0.61 17.31
CA LEU A 336 -1.61 -0.56 18.76
C LEU A 336 -0.19 -0.24 19.20
N THR A 337 -0.08 0.55 20.27
CA THR A 337 1.16 0.83 20.99
C THR A 337 1.02 0.35 22.44
N LEU A 338 1.89 -0.53 22.87
CA LEU A 338 1.99 -1.06 24.21
C LEU A 338 2.97 -0.20 25.04
N PRO A 339 2.98 -0.30 26.35
CA PRO A 339 3.99 0.35 27.20
C PRO A 339 5.43 0.06 26.73
N GLU A 340 6.34 0.99 26.98
CA GLU A 340 7.75 0.84 26.64
C GLU A 340 8.36 -0.39 27.30
N GLY A 341 9.38 -0.97 26.66
CA GLY A 341 10.07 -2.17 27.12
C GLY A 341 9.44 -3.50 26.71
N ILE A 342 8.22 -3.48 26.15
CA ILE A 342 7.57 -4.68 25.61
C ILE A 342 7.98 -4.89 24.16
N ASP A 343 8.26 -6.15 23.80
CA ASP A 343 8.54 -6.54 22.42
C ASP A 343 7.42 -7.44 21.88
N THR A 344 6.71 -6.95 20.86
CA THR A 344 5.61 -7.69 20.24
C THR A 344 6.07 -8.89 19.40
N ILE A 345 7.37 -8.97 19.03
CA ILE A 345 7.94 -10.16 18.40
C ILE A 345 8.09 -11.28 19.45
N ASP A 346 8.58 -10.95 20.63
CA ASP A 346 8.78 -11.93 21.72
C ASP A 346 7.44 -12.49 22.24
N MET A 347 6.37 -11.68 22.19
CA MET A 347 5.00 -12.12 22.53
C MET A 347 4.37 -13.02 21.48
N TYR A 348 4.90 -13.04 20.26
CA TYR A 348 4.19 -13.60 19.10
C TYR A 348 3.96 -15.10 19.21
N ASP A 349 4.96 -15.87 19.62
CA ASP A 349 4.85 -17.34 19.74
C ASP A 349 3.85 -17.74 20.83
N GLU A 350 3.80 -17.02 21.94
CA GLU A 350 2.79 -17.22 22.99
C GLU A 350 1.38 -16.93 22.46
N ALA A 351 1.20 -15.79 21.77
CA ALA A 351 -0.08 -15.41 21.17
C ALA A 351 -0.56 -16.46 20.17
N LEU A 352 0.34 -16.90 19.29
CA LEU A 352 0.04 -17.90 18.28
C LEU A 352 -0.34 -19.25 18.88
N SER A 353 0.38 -19.71 19.92
CA SER A 353 0.08 -20.96 20.62
C SER A 353 -1.28 -20.93 21.32
N LYS A 354 -1.75 -19.76 21.73
CA LYS A 354 -3.07 -19.53 22.31
C LYS A 354 -4.16 -19.26 21.27
N GLY A 355 -3.84 -19.23 19.99
CA GLY A 355 -4.80 -19.07 18.89
C GLY A 355 -5.07 -17.63 18.47
N VAL A 356 -4.16 -16.69 18.71
CA VAL A 356 -4.24 -15.30 18.23
C VAL A 356 -3.05 -14.96 17.33
N ALA A 357 -3.30 -14.29 16.19
CA ALA A 357 -2.25 -13.79 15.32
C ALA A 357 -2.42 -12.30 15.03
N TYR A 358 -1.32 -11.56 15.07
CA TYR A 358 -1.19 -10.14 14.69
C TYR A 358 0.08 -9.93 13.86
N VAL A 359 0.39 -8.70 13.47
CA VAL A 359 1.69 -8.38 12.85
C VAL A 359 2.46 -7.45 13.77
N ALA A 360 3.66 -7.85 14.19
CA ALA A 360 4.53 -7.01 14.99
C ALA A 360 4.87 -5.71 14.23
N GLY A 361 4.73 -4.57 14.92
CA GLY A 361 4.82 -3.26 14.31
C GLY A 361 6.24 -2.91 13.85
N SER A 362 7.27 -3.40 14.54
CA SER A 362 8.68 -3.17 14.18
C SER A 362 9.05 -3.60 12.75
N PHE A 363 8.30 -4.51 12.14
CA PHE A 363 8.52 -4.89 10.73
C PHE A 363 8.23 -3.77 9.74
N PHE A 364 7.42 -2.78 10.11
CA PHE A 364 7.04 -1.65 9.26
C PHE A 364 7.98 -0.44 9.39
N PHE A 365 9.02 -0.55 10.25
CA PHE A 365 10.06 0.44 10.44
C PHE A 365 11.37 -0.06 9.84
N LEU A 366 12.13 0.83 9.22
CA LEU A 366 13.34 0.48 8.46
C LEU A 366 14.45 -0.06 9.37
N ASP A 367 14.55 0.48 10.57
CA ASP A 367 15.53 0.12 11.59
C ASP A 367 15.05 -0.97 12.56
N GLY A 368 13.79 -1.44 12.42
CA GLY A 368 13.18 -2.40 13.33
C GLY A 368 12.85 -1.83 14.71
N SER A 369 12.78 -0.51 14.84
CA SER A 369 12.37 0.19 16.05
C SER A 369 10.88 0.00 16.38
N HIS A 370 10.38 0.69 17.41
CA HIS A 370 8.96 0.63 17.82
C HIS A 370 8.48 -0.82 18.09
N ARG A 371 9.32 -1.58 18.79
CA ARG A 371 9.10 -3.01 19.07
C ARG A 371 7.86 -3.28 19.91
N ASN A 372 7.38 -2.26 20.64
CA ASN A 372 6.16 -2.28 21.43
C ASN A 372 4.88 -2.00 20.64
N THR A 373 4.92 -2.09 19.31
CA THR A 373 3.74 -1.81 18.47
C THR A 373 3.27 -3.05 17.72
N MET A 374 1.98 -3.09 17.33
CA MET A 374 1.42 -4.15 16.50
C MET A 374 0.29 -3.63 15.61
N ARG A 375 0.14 -4.24 14.41
CA ARG A 375 -0.98 -3.99 13.52
C ARG A 375 -2.05 -5.04 13.68
N LEU A 376 -3.31 -4.59 13.83
CA LEU A 376 -4.50 -5.41 13.76
C LEU A 376 -5.34 -5.06 12.53
N ASN A 377 -5.91 -6.08 11.90
CA ASN A 377 -6.87 -5.95 10.80
C ASN A 377 -8.28 -6.25 11.32
N PHE A 378 -9.23 -5.34 11.11
CA PHE A 378 -10.63 -5.52 11.52
C PHE A 378 -11.53 -6.04 10.40
N SER A 379 -11.05 -6.04 9.14
CA SER A 379 -11.89 -6.41 8.00
C SER A 379 -12.02 -7.92 7.80
N PHE A 380 -10.93 -8.67 7.95
CA PHE A 380 -10.84 -10.07 7.54
C PHE A 380 -11.38 -11.07 8.58
N ILE A 381 -11.17 -10.81 9.86
CA ILE A 381 -11.58 -11.73 10.92
C ILE A 381 -13.09 -11.98 10.91
N ALA A 382 -13.50 -13.22 11.10
CA ALA A 382 -14.91 -13.54 11.32
C ALA A 382 -15.43 -12.84 12.57
N GLU A 383 -16.61 -12.26 12.52
CA GLU A 383 -17.11 -11.38 13.59
C GLU A 383 -17.24 -12.10 14.93
N GLU A 384 -17.73 -13.33 14.91
CA GLU A 384 -17.84 -14.19 16.10
C GLU A 384 -16.49 -14.54 16.76
N LYS A 385 -15.39 -14.36 16.03
CA LYS A 385 -14.01 -14.55 16.54
C LYS A 385 -13.35 -13.25 17.04
N MET A 386 -13.93 -12.10 16.75
CA MET A 386 -13.31 -10.81 17.09
C MET A 386 -13.25 -10.60 18.60
N GLU A 387 -14.35 -10.77 19.32
CA GLU A 387 -14.39 -10.60 20.77
C GLU A 387 -13.53 -11.63 21.51
N PRO A 388 -13.67 -12.97 21.27
CA PRO A 388 -12.79 -13.95 21.91
C PRO A 388 -11.31 -13.69 21.62
N GLY A 389 -10.96 -13.31 20.39
CA GLY A 389 -9.58 -13.02 20.00
C GLY A 389 -9.00 -11.81 20.72
N LEU A 390 -9.75 -10.70 20.83
CA LEU A 390 -9.29 -9.49 21.51
C LEU A 390 -9.24 -9.67 23.03
N LYS A 391 -10.18 -10.42 23.62
CA LYS A 391 -10.12 -10.77 25.03
C LYS A 391 -8.83 -11.54 25.33
N LEU A 392 -8.53 -12.57 24.54
CA LEU A 392 -7.33 -13.38 24.71
C LEU A 392 -6.05 -12.56 24.48
N LEU A 393 -6.02 -11.68 23.46
CA LEU A 393 -4.90 -10.76 23.24
C LEU A 393 -4.69 -9.84 24.45
N GLY A 394 -5.77 -9.28 25.03
CA GLY A 394 -5.71 -8.46 26.23
C GLY A 394 -5.15 -9.20 27.44
N GLU A 395 -5.53 -10.48 27.65
CA GLU A 395 -4.98 -11.32 28.70
C GLU A 395 -3.48 -11.56 28.53
N ILE A 396 -3.02 -11.78 27.28
CA ILE A 396 -1.59 -11.97 26.97
C ILE A 396 -0.82 -10.68 27.25
N VAL A 397 -1.31 -9.53 26.75
CA VAL A 397 -0.69 -8.22 26.97
C VAL A 397 -0.62 -7.90 28.47
N ALA A 398 -1.70 -8.10 29.21
CA ALA A 398 -1.71 -7.90 30.67
C ALA A 398 -0.70 -8.82 31.40
N GLY A 399 -0.51 -10.03 30.92
CA GLY A 399 0.48 -10.98 31.47
C GLY A 399 1.93 -10.51 31.26
N VAL A 400 2.22 -9.85 30.14
CA VAL A 400 3.56 -9.31 29.86
C VAL A 400 3.82 -8.01 30.62
N ILE A 401 2.82 -7.11 30.74
CA ILE A 401 2.96 -5.86 31.50
C ILE A 401 3.24 -6.10 33.00
N ARG A 402 2.76 -7.21 33.55
CA ARG A 402 2.95 -7.56 34.97
C ARG A 402 4.30 -8.21 35.31
N LYS A 403 5.04 -8.65 34.29
CA LYS A 403 6.38 -9.26 34.44
C LYS A 403 7.47 -8.19 34.45
#